data_037ad295bb609bbcba3124a3e1e580dc
#
_entry.id   037ad295bb609bbcba3124a3e1e580dc
#
_cell.length_a   1.000
_cell.length_b   1.000
_cell.length_c   1.000
_cell.angle_alpha   90.00
_cell.angle_beta   90.00
_cell.angle_gamma   90.00
#
_symmetry.space_group_name_H-M   'P 1'
#
loop_
_entity.id
_entity.type
_entity.pdbx_description
1 polymer ?
#
loop_
_entity_poly.entity_id
_entity_poly.type
_entity_poly.pdbx_seq_one_letter_code
_entity_poly.pdbx_strand_id
1 'polypeptide(L)'
;CLGVELFALSIRPDSPVKSLTSQQVRAIFTGQATTWQQLGYDGGAIVPVIPSDRAMAERAARALIPGETFVSTCLGVPSERHVVDQFLREPGAIGIVRVTTAPREAGQKLLQIDWVAPSPEGFGYGTYPYGLAVHLVTQGQPAGIAEQFVGFARSEQGRALLARTLLPMP
;
A
#
# COMPACT_ATOMS: atom_id res chain seq x y z
N CYS A 1 -2.46 2.76 -19.50
CA CYS A 1 -1.96 2.64 -18.14
C CYS A 1 -0.50 3.08 -18.06
N LEU A 2 -0.11 3.78 -17.02
CA LEU A 2 1.29 4.16 -16.76
C LEU A 2 1.97 3.21 -15.77
N GLY A 3 1.20 2.54 -14.93
CA GLY A 3 1.66 1.64 -13.90
C GLY A 3 0.63 1.49 -12.78
N VAL A 4 1.01 0.84 -11.70
CA VAL A 4 0.18 0.62 -10.53
C VAL A 4 0.84 1.20 -9.28
N GLU A 5 0.05 1.90 -8.46
CA GLU A 5 0.39 2.21 -7.08
C GLU A 5 -0.12 1.05 -6.22
N LEU A 6 0.80 0.19 -5.77
CA LEU A 6 0.46 -1.01 -5.02
C LEU A 6 0.69 -0.76 -3.53
N PHE A 7 -0.30 -1.10 -2.71
CA PHE A 7 -0.23 -0.98 -1.26
C PHE A 7 -0.07 -2.35 -0.61
N ALA A 8 0.68 -2.38 0.48
CA ALA A 8 0.87 -3.58 1.29
C ALA A 8 0.83 -3.25 2.77
N LEU A 9 0.63 -4.27 3.57
CA LEU A 9 0.74 -4.19 5.02
C LEU A 9 2.16 -4.59 5.43
N SER A 10 2.70 -3.85 6.37
CA SER A 10 4.02 -4.06 6.93
C SER A 10 3.93 -4.21 8.44
N ILE A 11 4.79 -5.05 9.00
CA ILE A 11 4.87 -5.35 10.42
C ILE A 11 6.32 -5.64 10.80
N ARG A 12 6.65 -5.65 12.09
CA ARG A 12 7.98 -6.02 12.58
C ARG A 12 8.39 -7.44 12.10
N PRO A 13 9.68 -7.68 11.80
CA PRO A 13 10.15 -8.93 11.19
C PRO A 13 9.89 -10.18 12.02
N ASP A 14 9.99 -10.07 13.35
CA ASP A 14 9.84 -11.15 14.33
C ASP A 14 8.39 -11.45 14.74
N SER A 15 7.42 -10.68 14.24
CA SER A 15 6.01 -10.99 14.45
C SER A 15 5.64 -12.37 13.90
N PRO A 16 4.84 -13.19 14.60
CA PRO A 16 4.37 -14.49 14.11
C PRO A 16 3.34 -14.35 12.99
N VAL A 17 2.71 -13.18 12.82
CA VAL A 17 1.68 -12.94 11.80
C VAL A 17 2.32 -13.00 10.42
N LYS A 18 1.77 -13.84 9.53
CA LYS A 18 2.23 -14.01 8.14
C LYS A 18 1.23 -13.49 7.12
N SER A 19 -0.06 -13.65 7.42
CA SER A 19 -1.15 -13.25 6.56
C SER A 19 -2.31 -12.70 7.39
N LEU A 20 -3.08 -11.80 6.83
CA LEU A 20 -4.38 -11.37 7.34
C LEU A 20 -5.43 -11.60 6.25
N THR A 21 -6.65 -11.89 6.64
CA THR A 21 -7.76 -11.86 5.69
C THR A 21 -8.13 -10.42 5.35
N SER A 22 -8.70 -10.19 4.19
CA SER A 22 -9.25 -8.87 3.80
C SER A 22 -10.25 -8.33 4.82
N GLN A 23 -11.04 -9.20 5.46
CA GLN A 23 -11.94 -8.83 6.55
C GLN A 23 -11.18 -8.38 7.80
N GLN A 24 -10.08 -9.06 8.17
CA GLN A 24 -9.23 -8.64 9.30
C GLN A 24 -8.54 -7.31 9.02
N VAL A 25 -8.07 -7.09 7.79
CA VAL A 25 -7.51 -5.79 7.38
C VAL A 25 -8.55 -4.68 7.55
N ARG A 26 -9.76 -4.89 7.06
CA ARG A 26 -10.87 -3.94 7.25
C ARG A 26 -11.13 -3.70 8.75
N ALA A 27 -11.25 -4.74 9.55
CA ALA A 27 -11.54 -4.65 10.99
C ALA A 27 -10.47 -3.83 11.75
N ILE A 28 -9.18 -3.99 11.41
CA ILE A 28 -8.08 -3.22 11.99
C ILE A 28 -8.23 -1.73 11.66
N PHE A 29 -8.31 -1.39 10.38
CA PHE A 29 -8.23 0.00 9.94
C PHE A 29 -9.53 0.78 10.09
N THR A 30 -10.66 0.11 10.34
CA THR A 30 -11.94 0.73 10.75
C THR A 30 -12.12 0.77 12.28
N GLY A 31 -11.19 0.18 13.06
CA GLY A 31 -11.24 0.17 14.53
C GLY A 31 -12.18 -0.87 15.13
N GLN A 32 -12.69 -1.82 14.36
CA GLN A 32 -13.50 -2.94 14.85
C GLN A 32 -12.67 -3.98 15.59
N ALA A 33 -11.40 -4.16 15.19
CA ALA A 33 -10.42 -4.96 15.91
C ALA A 33 -9.34 -4.04 16.48
N THR A 34 -9.16 -4.07 17.79
CA THR A 34 -8.20 -3.23 18.52
C THR A 34 -7.10 -4.03 19.19
N THR A 35 -7.19 -5.35 19.20
CA THR A 35 -6.17 -6.25 19.75
C THR A 35 -5.90 -7.41 18.80
N TRP A 36 -4.66 -7.92 18.85
CA TRP A 36 -4.25 -9.08 18.07
C TRP A 36 -4.99 -10.36 18.46
N GLN A 37 -5.38 -10.47 19.75
CA GLN A 37 -6.18 -11.61 20.23
C GLN A 37 -7.54 -11.72 19.55
N GLN A 38 -8.19 -10.59 19.25
CA GLN A 38 -9.48 -10.58 18.50
C GLN A 38 -9.33 -11.18 17.10
N LEU A 39 -8.11 -11.20 16.56
CA LEU A 39 -7.80 -11.75 15.24
C LEU A 39 -7.22 -13.17 15.30
N GLY A 40 -7.11 -13.76 16.51
CA GLY A 40 -6.57 -15.10 16.72
C GLY A 40 -5.05 -15.20 16.81
N TYR A 41 -4.36 -14.07 17.08
CA TYR A 41 -2.92 -14.03 17.27
C TYR A 41 -2.56 -13.66 18.70
N ASP A 42 -1.42 -14.15 19.18
CA ASP A 42 -0.86 -13.67 20.43
C ASP A 42 -0.38 -12.23 20.26
N GLY A 43 -0.71 -11.38 21.23
CA GLY A 43 -0.31 -9.97 21.19
C GLY A 43 -1.30 -9.09 21.96
N GLY A 44 -0.92 -7.83 22.16
CA GLY A 44 -1.70 -6.80 22.83
C GLY A 44 -2.50 -5.93 21.86
N ALA A 45 -2.54 -4.64 22.15
CA ALA A 45 -3.21 -3.65 21.34
C ALA A 45 -2.61 -3.57 19.93
N ILE A 46 -3.46 -3.38 18.93
CA ILE A 46 -3.06 -3.07 17.55
C ILE A 46 -2.87 -1.56 17.44
N VAL A 47 -1.77 -1.12 16.86
CA VAL A 47 -1.51 0.28 16.52
C VAL A 47 -1.45 0.41 14.99
N PRO A 48 -2.56 0.79 14.34
CA PRO A 48 -2.57 0.97 12.90
C PRO A 48 -1.80 2.24 12.51
N VAL A 49 -0.85 2.11 11.59
CA VAL A 49 0.00 3.21 11.10
C VAL A 49 -0.32 3.47 9.63
N ILE A 50 -0.63 4.71 9.30
CA ILE A 50 -1.05 5.11 7.95
C ILE A 50 -0.20 6.29 7.45
N PRO A 51 -0.17 6.58 6.15
CA PRO A 51 0.43 7.81 5.65
C PRO A 51 -0.25 9.04 6.23
N SER A 52 0.51 10.05 6.68
CA SER A 52 -0.02 11.33 7.15
C SER A 52 -0.45 12.25 6.01
N ASP A 53 0.08 12.05 4.80
CA ASP A 53 -0.41 12.73 3.60
C ASP A 53 -1.84 12.28 3.29
N ARG A 54 -2.78 13.22 3.33
CA ARG A 54 -4.21 12.95 3.16
C ARG A 54 -4.52 12.26 1.83
N ALA A 55 -3.94 12.73 0.73
CA ALA A 55 -4.22 12.17 -0.59
C ALA A 55 -3.70 10.72 -0.68
N MET A 56 -2.54 10.43 -0.08
CA MET A 56 -2.01 9.07 -0.02
C MET A 56 -2.87 8.19 0.89
N ALA A 57 -3.29 8.67 2.06
CA ALA A 57 -4.16 7.93 2.96
C ALA A 57 -5.51 7.58 2.29
N GLU A 58 -6.12 8.53 1.57
CA GLU A 58 -7.36 8.28 0.82
C GLU A 58 -7.16 7.22 -0.30
N ARG A 59 -6.03 7.25 -1.02
CA ARG A 59 -5.71 6.22 -2.02
C ARG A 59 -5.48 4.86 -1.38
N ALA A 60 -4.74 4.80 -0.27
CA ALA A 60 -4.51 3.57 0.49
C ALA A 60 -5.82 2.98 1.02
N ALA A 61 -6.72 3.80 1.60
CA ALA A 61 -8.03 3.37 2.05
C ALA A 61 -8.86 2.78 0.90
N ARG A 62 -8.91 3.49 -0.25
CA ARG A 62 -9.64 3.00 -1.43
C ARG A 62 -9.11 1.67 -1.96
N ALA A 63 -7.80 1.42 -1.84
CA ALA A 63 -7.20 0.17 -2.28
C ALA A 63 -7.41 -0.97 -1.27
N LEU A 64 -7.23 -0.72 0.04
CA LEU A 64 -7.19 -1.75 1.08
C LEU A 64 -8.55 -2.02 1.72
N ILE A 65 -9.38 -0.99 1.89
CA ILE A 65 -10.69 -1.05 2.56
C ILE A 65 -11.76 -0.28 1.75
N PRO A 66 -12.03 -0.69 0.51
CA PRO A 66 -12.91 0.05 -0.40
C PRO A 66 -14.27 0.34 0.23
N GLY A 67 -14.71 1.61 0.09
CA GLY A 67 -15.97 2.09 0.67
C GLY A 67 -15.90 2.54 2.14
N GLU A 68 -14.73 2.40 2.78
CA GLU A 68 -14.50 2.81 4.16
C GLU A 68 -13.44 3.91 4.27
N THR A 69 -13.30 4.47 5.47
CA THR A 69 -12.24 5.41 5.84
C THR A 69 -11.47 4.88 7.03
N PHE A 70 -10.23 5.30 7.16
CA PHE A 70 -9.43 4.97 8.34
C PHE A 70 -10.03 5.60 9.60
N VAL A 71 -10.06 4.82 10.69
CA VAL A 71 -10.49 5.32 11.99
C VAL A 71 -9.52 6.39 12.50
N SER A 72 -10.04 7.36 13.25
CA SER A 72 -9.26 8.51 13.76
C SER A 72 -8.12 8.14 14.73
N THR A 73 -8.12 6.90 15.25
CA THR A 73 -7.05 6.37 16.10
C THR A 73 -5.85 5.84 15.32
N CYS A 74 -5.91 5.78 13.98
CA CYS A 74 -4.75 5.44 13.17
C CYS A 74 -3.66 6.49 13.32
N LEU A 75 -2.42 6.05 13.52
CA LEU A 75 -1.25 6.92 13.66
C LEU A 75 -0.74 7.35 12.27
N GLY A 76 -0.84 8.64 11.96
CA GLY A 76 -0.32 9.20 10.72
C GLY A 76 1.19 9.42 10.77
N VAL A 77 1.94 8.90 9.78
CA VAL A 77 3.40 9.08 9.67
C VAL A 77 3.81 9.56 8.28
N PRO A 78 4.89 10.37 8.16
CA PRO A 78 5.23 11.04 6.90
C PRO A 78 5.95 10.15 5.88
N SER A 79 6.50 9.00 6.27
CA SER A 79 7.23 8.11 5.36
C SER A 79 7.27 6.67 5.86
N GLU A 80 7.66 5.74 4.97
CA GLU A 80 7.86 4.32 5.29
C GLU A 80 8.89 4.11 6.41
N ARG A 81 9.97 4.89 6.44
CA ARG A 81 10.94 4.86 7.54
C ARG A 81 10.28 5.10 8.90
N HIS A 82 9.37 6.06 8.98
CA HIS A 82 8.64 6.32 10.23
C HIS A 82 7.64 5.19 10.57
N VAL A 83 7.15 4.43 9.59
CA VAL A 83 6.41 3.19 9.87
C VAL A 83 7.32 2.19 10.61
N VAL A 84 8.54 1.99 10.11
CA VAL A 84 9.53 1.11 10.76
C VAL A 84 9.90 1.60 12.15
N ASP A 85 10.08 2.90 12.34
CA ASP A 85 10.34 3.50 13.67
C ASP A 85 9.22 3.21 14.67
N GLN A 86 7.96 3.09 14.22
CA GLN A 86 6.85 2.70 15.09
C GLN A 86 6.95 1.23 15.54
N PHE A 87 7.48 0.34 14.73
CA PHE A 87 7.66 -1.07 15.12
C PHE A 87 8.63 -1.26 16.28
N LEU A 88 9.57 -0.32 16.47
CA LEU A 88 10.50 -0.32 17.59
C LEU A 88 9.85 0.19 18.89
N ARG A 89 8.83 1.04 18.77
CA ARG A 89 8.14 1.67 19.91
C ARG A 89 6.90 0.90 20.33
N GLU A 90 6.19 0.37 19.37
CA GLU A 90 4.87 -0.25 19.52
C GLU A 90 4.92 -1.68 18.97
N PRO A 91 5.06 -2.70 19.85
CA PRO A 91 5.12 -4.10 19.40
C PRO A 91 3.91 -4.56 18.59
N GLY A 92 2.75 -3.93 18.80
CA GLY A 92 1.52 -4.22 18.09
C GLY A 92 1.30 -3.40 16.83
N ALA A 93 2.29 -2.60 16.39
CA ALA A 93 2.13 -1.76 15.21
C ALA A 93 2.02 -2.57 13.92
N ILE A 94 1.10 -2.12 13.05
CA ILE A 94 0.92 -2.58 11.67
C ILE A 94 0.80 -1.35 10.76
N GLY A 95 1.63 -1.28 9.74
CA GLY A 95 1.72 -0.12 8.88
C GLY A 95 1.29 -0.38 7.45
N ILE A 96 0.79 0.67 6.79
CA ILE A 96 0.57 0.68 5.34
C ILE A 96 1.81 1.25 4.66
N VAL A 97 2.32 0.52 3.68
CA VAL A 97 3.46 0.92 2.86
C VAL A 97 3.14 0.77 1.38
N ARG A 98 3.84 1.52 0.53
CA ARG A 98 3.80 1.30 -0.91
C ARG A 98 4.83 0.25 -1.31
N VAL A 99 4.46 -0.61 -2.22
CA VAL A 99 5.41 -1.50 -2.89
C VAL A 99 6.01 -0.74 -4.06
N THR A 100 7.34 -0.61 -4.08
CA THR A 100 8.09 0.07 -5.14
C THR A 100 9.23 -0.81 -5.60
N THR A 101 9.92 -0.44 -6.67
CA THR A 101 11.14 -1.11 -7.14
C THR A 101 12.37 -0.78 -6.27
N ALA A 102 12.27 0.26 -5.43
CA ALA A 102 13.35 0.62 -4.51
C ALA A 102 13.52 -0.44 -3.40
N PRO A 103 14.74 -0.60 -2.87
CA PRO A 103 14.96 -1.43 -1.69
C PRO A 103 14.07 -0.97 -0.54
N ARG A 104 13.47 -1.93 0.16
CA ARG A 104 12.64 -1.64 1.33
C ARG A 104 13.51 -1.21 2.53
N GLU A 105 12.92 -0.38 3.38
CA GLU A 105 13.52 -0.08 4.68
C GLU A 105 13.75 -1.38 5.46
N ALA A 106 14.93 -1.50 6.07
CA ALA A 106 15.24 -2.63 6.95
C ALA A 106 14.35 -2.59 8.21
N GLY A 107 14.14 -3.74 8.83
CA GLY A 107 13.36 -3.82 10.07
C GLY A 107 11.86 -4.00 9.88
N GLN A 108 11.42 -4.41 8.67
CA GLN A 108 10.03 -4.74 8.39
C GLN A 108 9.90 -5.98 7.52
N LYS A 109 8.73 -6.62 7.60
CA LYS A 109 8.29 -7.62 6.62
C LYS A 109 6.91 -7.25 6.09
N LEU A 110 6.63 -7.58 4.83
CA LEU A 110 5.30 -7.46 4.26
C LEU A 110 4.45 -8.65 4.66
N LEU A 111 3.18 -8.37 4.96
CA LEU A 111 2.17 -9.38 5.17
C LEU A 111 1.52 -9.79 3.84
N GLN A 112 1.11 -11.03 3.78
CA GLN A 112 0.16 -11.49 2.78
C GLN A 112 -1.25 -11.01 3.16
N ILE A 113 -2.11 -10.82 2.17
CA ILE A 113 -3.55 -10.64 2.38
C ILE A 113 -4.23 -11.80 1.68
N ASP A 114 -5.10 -12.52 2.40
CA ASP A 114 -5.75 -13.75 1.94
C ASP A 114 -4.74 -14.79 1.39
N TRP A 115 -3.55 -14.87 2.03
CA TRP A 115 -2.42 -15.72 1.65
C TRP A 115 -1.76 -15.37 0.32
N VAL A 116 -2.05 -14.19 -0.24
CA VAL A 116 -1.41 -13.69 -1.45
C VAL A 116 -0.40 -12.61 -1.11
N ALA A 117 0.83 -12.77 -1.58
CA ALA A 117 1.89 -11.78 -1.41
C ALA A 117 1.66 -10.56 -2.35
N PRO A 118 2.03 -9.35 -1.91
CA PRO A 118 1.95 -8.18 -2.77
C PRO A 118 2.93 -8.28 -3.93
N SER A 119 2.41 -8.28 -5.16
CA SER A 119 3.22 -8.25 -6.37
C SER A 119 2.47 -7.57 -7.54
N PRO A 120 3.20 -6.98 -8.51
CA PRO A 120 2.60 -6.42 -9.72
C PRO A 120 1.83 -7.46 -10.53
N GLU A 121 2.36 -8.68 -10.62
CA GLU A 121 1.73 -9.81 -11.31
C GLU A 121 0.42 -10.19 -10.62
N GLY A 122 0.43 -10.28 -9.29
CA GLY A 122 -0.77 -10.56 -8.49
C GLY A 122 -1.85 -9.49 -8.71
N PHE A 123 -1.46 -8.21 -8.84
CA PHE A 123 -2.39 -7.15 -9.18
C PHE A 123 -2.93 -7.31 -10.61
N GLY A 124 -2.06 -7.58 -11.58
CA GLY A 124 -2.45 -7.78 -12.98
C GLY A 124 -3.42 -8.95 -13.18
N TYR A 125 -3.25 -10.04 -12.44
CA TYR A 125 -4.15 -11.20 -12.45
C TYR A 125 -5.36 -11.07 -11.51
N GLY A 126 -5.47 -9.97 -10.74
CA GLY A 126 -6.57 -9.75 -9.79
C GLY A 126 -6.49 -10.60 -8.52
N THR A 127 -5.42 -11.34 -8.28
CA THR A 127 -5.22 -12.14 -7.06
C THR A 127 -4.76 -11.31 -5.87
N TYR A 128 -4.11 -10.15 -6.12
CA TYR A 128 -3.75 -9.15 -5.12
C TYR A 128 -4.33 -7.79 -5.52
N PRO A 129 -5.62 -7.50 -5.28
CA PRO A 129 -6.30 -6.33 -5.83
C PRO A 129 -6.01 -5.01 -5.09
N TYR A 130 -5.05 -4.99 -4.17
CA TYR A 130 -4.79 -3.87 -3.25
C TYR A 130 -3.87 -2.82 -3.87
N GLY A 131 -4.28 -2.29 -5.01
CA GLY A 131 -3.57 -1.26 -5.75
C GLY A 131 -4.50 -0.40 -6.58
N LEU A 132 -3.94 0.65 -7.17
CA LEU A 132 -4.64 1.58 -8.05
C LEU A 132 -3.88 1.71 -9.35
N ALA A 133 -4.51 1.34 -10.46
CA ALA A 133 -3.95 1.57 -11.79
C ALA A 133 -3.95 3.08 -12.10
N VAL A 134 -2.82 3.60 -12.56
CA VAL A 134 -2.64 5.00 -12.93
C VAL A 134 -2.70 5.13 -14.43
N HIS A 135 -3.61 5.97 -14.91
CA HIS A 135 -3.86 6.19 -16.33
C HIS A 135 -3.63 7.64 -16.73
N LEU A 136 -3.07 7.86 -17.94
CA LEU A 136 -3.23 9.12 -18.64
C LEU A 136 -4.55 9.08 -19.42
N VAL A 137 -5.35 10.13 -19.28
CA VAL A 137 -6.61 10.30 -19.98
C VAL A 137 -6.53 11.56 -20.81
N THR A 138 -6.94 11.49 -22.07
CA THR A 138 -7.05 12.63 -23.00
C THR A 138 -8.46 12.72 -23.57
N GLN A 139 -8.91 13.91 -23.87
CA GLN A 139 -10.17 14.09 -24.60
C GLN A 139 -9.92 13.87 -26.09
N GLY A 140 -10.26 12.70 -26.59
CA GLY A 140 -9.99 12.29 -27.96
C GLY A 140 -8.52 11.94 -28.21
N GLN A 141 -8.10 11.99 -29.47
CA GLN A 141 -6.70 11.75 -29.87
C GLN A 141 -5.81 12.88 -29.35
N PRO A 142 -4.72 12.57 -28.63
CA PRO A 142 -3.80 13.59 -28.16
C PRO A 142 -3.11 14.27 -29.34
N ALA A 143 -2.98 15.60 -29.28
CA ALA A 143 -2.29 16.40 -30.28
C ALA A 143 -1.39 17.47 -29.64
N GLY A 144 -0.35 17.91 -30.35
CA GLY A 144 0.57 18.94 -29.87
C GLY A 144 1.32 18.56 -28.60
N ILE A 145 1.28 19.41 -27.59
CA ILE A 145 1.98 19.16 -26.28
C ILE A 145 1.44 17.92 -25.59
N ALA A 146 0.14 17.64 -25.67
CA ALA A 146 -0.44 16.45 -25.06
C ALA A 146 0.10 15.16 -25.70
N GLU A 147 0.26 15.15 -27.03
CA GLU A 147 0.85 14.03 -27.76
C GLU A 147 2.32 13.82 -27.36
N GLN A 148 3.11 14.91 -27.30
CA GLN A 148 4.50 14.86 -26.86
C GLN A 148 4.63 14.33 -25.44
N PHE A 149 3.77 14.78 -24.52
CA PHE A 149 3.77 14.30 -23.13
C PHE A 149 3.40 12.81 -23.03
N VAL A 150 2.38 12.35 -23.75
CA VAL A 150 2.00 10.93 -23.81
C VAL A 150 3.15 10.10 -24.39
N GLY A 151 3.78 10.59 -25.46
CA GLY A 151 4.96 9.95 -26.05
C GLY A 151 6.13 9.85 -25.08
N PHE A 152 6.44 10.94 -24.36
CA PHE A 152 7.48 10.94 -23.33
C PHE A 152 7.15 9.97 -22.21
N ALA A 153 5.93 9.98 -21.66
CA ALA A 153 5.54 9.08 -20.57
C ALA A 153 5.65 7.58 -20.96
N ARG A 154 5.52 7.27 -22.25
CA ARG A 154 5.69 5.91 -22.80
C ARG A 154 7.12 5.59 -23.21
N SER A 155 8.01 6.56 -23.29
CA SER A 155 9.42 6.36 -23.60
C SER A 155 10.16 5.61 -22.50
N GLU A 156 11.37 5.12 -22.79
CA GLU A 156 12.23 4.48 -21.78
C GLU A 156 12.54 5.44 -20.62
N GLN A 157 12.85 6.70 -20.93
CA GLN A 157 13.13 7.72 -19.91
C GLN A 157 11.90 8.01 -19.05
N GLY A 158 10.72 8.18 -19.66
CA GLY A 158 9.47 8.37 -18.93
C GLY A 158 9.14 7.19 -18.01
N ARG A 159 9.26 5.97 -18.52
CA ARG A 159 9.07 4.75 -17.71
C ARG A 159 10.06 4.64 -16.57
N ALA A 160 11.34 4.99 -16.77
CA ALA A 160 12.33 4.99 -15.70
C ALA A 160 12.01 6.00 -14.59
N LEU A 161 11.43 7.17 -14.94
CA LEU A 161 10.94 8.13 -13.95
C LEU A 161 9.71 7.61 -13.19
N LEU A 162 8.75 7.03 -13.91
CA LEU A 162 7.53 6.47 -13.31
C LEU A 162 7.85 5.29 -12.38
N ALA A 163 8.83 4.46 -12.69
CA ALA A 163 9.25 3.32 -11.88
C ALA A 163 9.75 3.69 -10.48
N ARG A 164 10.05 4.97 -10.22
CA ARG A 164 10.39 5.46 -8.87
C ARG A 164 9.19 5.46 -7.92
N THR A 165 7.97 5.51 -8.45
CA THR A 165 6.74 5.66 -7.66
C THR A 165 5.65 4.67 -8.03
N LEU A 166 5.67 4.14 -9.24
CA LEU A 166 4.72 3.17 -9.77
C LEU A 166 5.44 1.88 -10.12
N LEU A 167 4.76 0.77 -9.91
CA LEU A 167 5.22 -0.51 -10.44
C LEU A 167 4.76 -0.66 -11.89
N PRO A 168 5.61 -1.24 -12.78
CA PRO A 168 5.16 -1.54 -14.13
C PRO A 168 4.03 -2.58 -14.08
N MET A 169 3.07 -2.45 -14.99
CA MET A 169 2.09 -3.50 -15.23
C MET A 169 2.72 -4.57 -16.12
N PRO A 170 2.48 -5.86 -15.85
CA PRO A 170 2.93 -6.95 -16.70
C PRO A 170 2.29 -6.88 -18.09
#